data_3a0acadf0e61e31c546552829651f438
#
_entry.id   3a0acadf0e61e31c546552829651f438
#
_cell.length_a   1.000
_cell.length_b   1.000
_cell.length_c   1.000
_cell.angle_alpha   90.00
_cell.angle_beta   90.00
_cell.angle_gamma   90.00
#
_symmetry.space_group_name_H-M   'P 1'
#
loop_
_entity.id
_entity.type
_entity.pdbx_description
1 polymer ?
#
loop_
_entity_poly.entity_id
_entity_poly.type
_entity_poly.pdbx_seq_one_letter_code
_entity_poly.pdbx_strand_id
1 'polypeptide(L)'
;MITASIVLYNTPKFQVETVLKSVFDSKCIEKLYVIDNSPNDWWRCIAKTSSIIRYVHNENTGYGASHNLAMRKAAEEGSTYHVVLNPDLKFDSNVVQTLYDFMEAHKDVGHVMPKIVNQEGEVQYLCKLVPSPSDLIFKRFLPKSFSKNSAYKFQLKFADYDKEMDVPYLSGCFMFFRMEAVQKVKGFDERFFMYPEDIDITRRIHKFYRTVYYPKVFVYHLHAAESYHSKKMLKVHMQNMIKYFNKWGWIFDSERKQFNKETLEKLDYKNLKKGGRK
;
A
#
# COMPACT_ATOMS: atom_id res chain seq x y z
N MET A 1 -7.78 0.04 -19.96
CA MET A 1 -8.80 -0.03 -18.89
C MET A 1 -8.14 0.08 -17.54
N ILE A 2 -8.64 0.97 -16.69
CA ILE A 2 -8.24 1.13 -15.28
C ILE A 2 -9.38 0.58 -14.41
N THR A 3 -9.04 -0.36 -13.52
CA THR A 3 -9.97 -0.90 -12.53
C THR A 3 -9.50 -0.55 -11.12
N ALA A 4 -10.38 -0.62 -10.14
CA ALA A 4 -10.02 -0.42 -8.73
C ALA A 4 -10.68 -1.47 -7.83
N SER A 5 -10.14 -1.63 -6.62
CA SER A 5 -10.76 -2.44 -5.58
C SER A 5 -10.70 -1.77 -4.21
N ILE A 6 -11.77 -1.96 -3.45
CA ILE A 6 -11.90 -1.55 -2.05
C ILE A 6 -12.33 -2.77 -1.26
N VAL A 7 -11.71 -3.03 -0.11
CA VAL A 7 -12.11 -4.09 0.81
C VAL A 7 -12.76 -3.47 2.04
N LEU A 8 -13.98 -3.91 2.35
CA LEU A 8 -14.76 -3.45 3.49
C LEU A 8 -14.81 -4.53 4.58
N TYR A 9 -14.76 -4.11 5.84
CA TYR A 9 -15.02 -4.95 7.00
C TYR A 9 -15.57 -4.09 8.14
N ASN A 10 -16.88 -4.12 8.36
CA ASN A 10 -17.57 -3.25 9.33
C ASN A 10 -17.20 -1.76 9.15
N THR A 11 -16.95 -1.34 7.91
CA THR A 11 -16.44 -0.01 7.59
C THR A 11 -17.50 1.05 7.83
N PRO A 12 -17.16 2.16 8.52
CA PRO A 12 -18.11 3.25 8.75
C PRO A 12 -18.64 3.86 7.45
N LYS A 13 -19.93 4.21 7.45
CA LYS A 13 -20.65 4.71 6.25
C LYS A 13 -19.94 5.91 5.63
N PHE A 14 -19.53 6.89 6.44
CA PHE A 14 -18.88 8.10 5.93
C PHE A 14 -17.55 7.82 5.18
N GLN A 15 -16.81 6.80 5.59
CA GLN A 15 -15.55 6.42 4.92
C GLN A 15 -15.87 5.85 3.53
N VAL A 16 -16.83 4.91 3.45
CA VAL A 16 -17.23 4.32 2.17
C VAL A 16 -17.75 5.39 1.22
N GLU A 17 -18.64 6.28 1.69
CA GLU A 17 -19.18 7.38 0.87
C GLU A 17 -18.08 8.33 0.39
N THR A 18 -17.09 8.64 1.24
CA THR A 18 -15.97 9.53 0.90
C THR A 18 -15.08 8.93 -0.19
N VAL A 19 -14.66 7.68 -0.04
CA VAL A 19 -13.80 7.04 -1.05
C VAL A 19 -14.57 6.79 -2.35
N LEU A 20 -15.85 6.42 -2.30
CA LEU A 20 -16.69 6.27 -3.50
C LEU A 20 -16.81 7.59 -4.27
N LYS A 21 -17.03 8.70 -3.55
CA LYS A 21 -17.04 10.03 -4.17
C LYS A 21 -15.74 10.31 -4.91
N SER A 22 -14.57 10.07 -4.30
CA SER A 22 -13.26 10.27 -4.95
C SER A 22 -13.09 9.39 -6.19
N VAL A 23 -13.54 8.13 -6.13
CA VAL A 23 -13.53 7.20 -7.28
C VAL A 23 -14.41 7.71 -8.41
N PHE A 24 -15.63 8.16 -8.13
CA PHE A 24 -16.56 8.66 -9.16
C PHE A 24 -16.09 9.97 -9.77
N ASP A 25 -15.56 10.87 -8.95
CA ASP A 25 -15.04 12.17 -9.42
C ASP A 25 -13.81 11.99 -10.33
N SER A 26 -13.04 10.92 -10.17
CA SER A 26 -11.85 10.65 -11.00
C SER A 26 -12.17 10.35 -12.47
N LYS A 27 -13.36 9.80 -12.76
CA LYS A 27 -13.85 9.44 -14.12
C LYS A 27 -12.96 8.47 -14.92
N CYS A 28 -11.77 8.14 -14.43
CA CYS A 28 -10.79 7.28 -15.11
C CYS A 28 -10.97 5.81 -14.74
N ILE A 29 -11.63 5.51 -13.62
CA ILE A 29 -11.86 4.15 -13.13
C ILE A 29 -13.11 3.60 -13.83
N GLU A 30 -12.91 2.61 -14.69
CA GLU A 30 -13.98 2.02 -15.49
C GLU A 30 -14.79 0.96 -14.73
N LYS A 31 -14.14 0.28 -13.75
CA LYS A 31 -14.78 -0.69 -12.86
C LYS A 31 -14.21 -0.61 -11.46
N LEU A 32 -15.10 -0.64 -10.47
CA LEU A 32 -14.78 -0.67 -9.05
C LEU A 32 -15.29 -1.97 -8.43
N TYR A 33 -14.39 -2.83 -7.98
CA TYR A 33 -14.73 -4.02 -7.20
C TYR A 33 -14.80 -3.65 -5.73
N VAL A 34 -15.96 -3.80 -5.13
CA VAL A 34 -16.16 -3.63 -3.69
C VAL A 34 -16.30 -5.02 -3.08
N ILE A 35 -15.27 -5.45 -2.37
CA ILE A 35 -15.22 -6.75 -1.70
C ILE A 35 -15.60 -6.52 -0.24
N ASP A 36 -16.78 -6.97 0.15
CA ASP A 36 -17.30 -6.79 1.49
C ASP A 36 -17.11 -8.07 2.30
N ASN A 37 -16.15 -8.02 3.22
CA ASN A 37 -15.82 -9.09 4.15
C ASN A 37 -16.58 -8.98 5.48
N SER A 38 -17.54 -8.06 5.60
CA SER A 38 -18.35 -7.87 6.80
C SER A 38 -19.23 -9.10 7.05
N PRO A 39 -19.59 -9.39 8.30
CA PRO A 39 -20.53 -10.48 8.61
C PRO A 39 -21.91 -10.35 7.93
N ASN A 40 -22.32 -9.11 7.67
CA ASN A 40 -23.57 -8.74 7.01
C ASN A 40 -23.29 -8.06 5.68
N ASP A 41 -24.19 -8.18 4.72
CA ASP A 41 -24.10 -7.60 3.39
C ASP A 41 -24.75 -6.20 3.28
N TRP A 42 -24.63 -5.39 4.31
CA TRP A 42 -25.25 -4.05 4.38
C TRP A 42 -24.87 -3.14 3.21
N TRP A 43 -23.69 -3.35 2.67
CA TRP A 43 -23.18 -2.58 1.53
C TRP A 43 -23.67 -3.07 0.16
N ARG A 44 -24.48 -4.13 0.09
CA ARG A 44 -25.04 -4.62 -1.17
C ARG A 44 -25.80 -3.53 -1.95
N CYS A 45 -26.43 -2.59 -1.24
CA CYS A 45 -27.18 -1.49 -1.86
C CYS A 45 -26.30 -0.57 -2.74
N ILE A 46 -24.98 -0.47 -2.47
CA ILE A 46 -24.10 0.39 -3.25
C ILE A 46 -23.94 -0.10 -4.71
N ALA A 47 -24.14 -1.38 -4.98
CA ALA A 47 -24.13 -1.89 -6.35
C ALA A 47 -25.14 -1.22 -7.28
N LYS A 48 -26.20 -0.62 -6.71
CA LYS A 48 -27.24 0.09 -7.43
C LYS A 48 -26.91 1.58 -7.65
N THR A 49 -25.88 2.12 -7.00
CA THR A 49 -25.56 3.55 -7.06
C THR A 49 -24.77 3.95 -8.29
N SER A 50 -24.08 2.98 -8.93
CA SER A 50 -23.33 3.23 -10.16
C SER A 50 -23.08 1.94 -10.94
N SER A 51 -23.14 2.05 -12.27
CA SER A 51 -22.88 0.93 -13.20
C SER A 51 -21.43 0.43 -13.19
N ILE A 52 -20.49 1.20 -12.68
CA ILE A 52 -19.08 0.78 -12.57
C ILE A 52 -18.84 -0.16 -11.38
N ILE A 53 -19.74 -0.20 -10.40
CA ILE A 53 -19.55 -1.00 -9.18
C ILE A 53 -19.83 -2.48 -9.46
N ARG A 54 -18.91 -3.30 -8.98
CA ARG A 54 -19.01 -4.76 -8.89
C ARG A 54 -18.92 -5.15 -7.41
N TYR A 55 -20.05 -5.31 -6.76
CA TYR A 55 -20.12 -5.69 -5.36
C TYR A 55 -20.01 -7.22 -5.20
N VAL A 56 -19.16 -7.66 -4.28
CA VAL A 56 -18.98 -9.06 -3.90
C VAL A 56 -18.99 -9.17 -2.38
N HIS A 57 -19.97 -9.86 -1.81
CA HIS A 57 -19.94 -10.27 -0.42
C HIS A 57 -19.07 -11.54 -0.32
N ASN A 58 -18.10 -11.52 0.58
CA ASN A 58 -17.07 -12.56 0.68
C ASN A 58 -16.78 -12.90 2.15
N GLU A 59 -16.37 -14.12 2.41
CA GLU A 59 -15.79 -14.46 3.72
C GLU A 59 -14.55 -13.62 3.99
N ASN A 60 -14.31 -13.28 5.25
CA ASN A 60 -13.14 -12.49 5.62
C ASN A 60 -11.85 -13.33 5.52
N THR A 61 -11.32 -13.42 4.33
CA THR A 61 -10.04 -14.10 4.02
C THR A 61 -8.81 -13.22 4.23
N GLY A 62 -9.01 -11.96 4.63
CA GLY A 62 -7.96 -10.97 4.84
C GLY A 62 -7.82 -9.99 3.69
N TYR A 63 -6.99 -8.96 3.90
CA TYR A 63 -6.85 -7.81 2.99
C TYR A 63 -6.34 -8.22 1.61
N GLY A 64 -5.15 -8.84 1.55
CA GLY A 64 -4.52 -9.19 0.29
C GLY A 64 -5.31 -10.22 -0.53
N ALA A 65 -5.89 -11.24 0.13
CA ALA A 65 -6.70 -12.25 -0.54
C ALA A 65 -7.97 -11.64 -1.17
N SER A 66 -8.60 -10.70 -0.48
CA SER A 66 -9.78 -10.01 -1.00
C SER A 66 -9.45 -9.11 -2.20
N HIS A 67 -8.34 -8.37 -2.17
CA HIS A 67 -7.87 -7.63 -3.34
C HIS A 67 -7.46 -8.55 -4.49
N ASN A 68 -6.90 -9.72 -4.22
CA ASN A 68 -6.60 -10.71 -5.25
C ASN A 68 -7.87 -11.18 -6.00
N LEU A 69 -8.99 -11.36 -5.28
CA LEU A 69 -10.26 -11.70 -5.93
C LEU A 69 -10.66 -10.65 -6.97
N ALA A 70 -10.53 -9.37 -6.62
CA ALA A 70 -10.79 -8.25 -7.54
C ALA A 70 -9.79 -8.21 -8.69
N MET A 71 -8.48 -8.37 -8.42
CA MET A 71 -7.44 -8.32 -9.44
C MET A 71 -7.52 -9.49 -10.42
N ARG A 72 -7.92 -10.69 -9.98
CA ARG A 72 -8.18 -11.81 -10.90
C ARG A 72 -9.32 -11.48 -11.87
N LYS A 73 -10.44 -10.96 -11.37
CA LYS A 73 -11.57 -10.51 -12.22
C LYS A 73 -11.15 -9.40 -13.18
N ALA A 74 -10.39 -8.43 -12.69
CA ALA A 74 -9.85 -7.35 -13.51
C ALA A 74 -8.94 -7.87 -14.63
N ALA A 75 -8.11 -8.87 -14.36
CA ALA A 75 -7.24 -9.51 -15.35
C ALA A 75 -8.05 -10.26 -16.43
N GLU A 76 -9.06 -11.04 -16.02
CA GLU A 76 -9.99 -11.74 -16.92
C GLU A 76 -10.70 -10.77 -17.87
N GLU A 77 -10.99 -9.56 -17.40
CA GLU A 77 -11.64 -8.49 -18.17
C GLU A 77 -10.66 -7.62 -18.97
N GLY A 78 -9.36 -7.95 -18.96
CA GLY A 78 -8.33 -7.25 -19.75
C GLY A 78 -7.89 -5.91 -19.17
N SER A 79 -7.97 -5.73 -17.84
CA SER A 79 -7.46 -4.52 -17.19
C SER A 79 -5.96 -4.37 -17.37
N THR A 80 -5.52 -3.17 -17.75
CA THR A 80 -4.11 -2.82 -17.89
C THR A 80 -3.52 -2.31 -16.57
N TYR A 81 -4.34 -1.62 -15.78
CA TYR A 81 -3.99 -1.06 -14.48
C TYR A 81 -5.06 -1.37 -13.43
N HIS A 82 -4.61 -1.56 -12.20
CA HIS A 82 -5.50 -1.78 -11.07
C HIS A 82 -5.08 -0.93 -9.87
N VAL A 83 -6.07 -0.28 -9.25
CA VAL A 83 -5.84 0.55 -8.06
C VAL A 83 -6.40 -0.15 -6.84
N VAL A 84 -5.54 -0.48 -5.89
CA VAL A 84 -5.93 -0.95 -4.56
C VAL A 84 -6.12 0.25 -3.66
N LEU A 85 -7.29 0.35 -3.03
CA LEU A 85 -7.68 1.50 -2.22
C LEU A 85 -8.16 1.06 -0.83
N ASN A 86 -7.65 1.72 0.21
CA ASN A 86 -8.28 1.66 1.52
C ASN A 86 -9.63 2.43 1.53
N PRO A 87 -10.58 2.03 2.37
CA PRO A 87 -11.89 2.69 2.44
C PRO A 87 -11.85 4.08 3.11
N ASP A 88 -10.78 4.42 3.82
CA ASP A 88 -10.59 5.68 4.55
C ASP A 88 -9.75 6.70 3.77
N LEU A 89 -9.77 6.62 2.45
CA LEU A 89 -9.08 7.56 1.56
C LEU A 89 -10.02 8.64 1.01
N LYS A 90 -9.43 9.83 0.77
CA LYS A 90 -10.03 10.90 -0.01
C LYS A 90 -8.98 11.45 -0.97
N PHE A 91 -9.35 11.64 -2.24
CA PHE A 91 -8.44 12.18 -3.25
C PHE A 91 -9.20 12.96 -4.32
N ASP A 92 -8.49 13.86 -4.99
CA ASP A 92 -9.03 14.72 -6.03
C ASP A 92 -9.15 13.99 -7.37
N SER A 93 -9.97 14.50 -8.26
CA SER A 93 -10.34 13.90 -9.55
C SER A 93 -9.13 13.65 -10.48
N ASN A 94 -8.08 14.43 -10.39
CA ASN A 94 -6.89 14.33 -11.24
C ASN A 94 -5.87 13.26 -10.78
N VAL A 95 -5.99 12.72 -9.56
CA VAL A 95 -4.98 11.82 -8.99
C VAL A 95 -4.78 10.58 -9.85
N VAL A 96 -5.85 9.86 -10.17
CA VAL A 96 -5.78 8.60 -10.93
C VAL A 96 -5.25 8.85 -12.35
N GLN A 97 -5.70 9.92 -13.02
CA GLN A 97 -5.23 10.28 -14.36
C GLN A 97 -3.74 10.63 -14.35
N THR A 98 -3.31 11.44 -13.40
CA THR A 98 -1.88 11.84 -13.30
C THR A 98 -0.97 10.62 -13.07
N LEU A 99 -1.40 9.67 -12.23
CA LEU A 99 -0.65 8.42 -12.00
C LEU A 99 -0.66 7.52 -13.25
N TYR A 100 -1.77 7.47 -13.97
CA TYR A 100 -1.87 6.74 -15.22
C TYR A 100 -0.90 7.31 -16.28
N ASP A 101 -0.89 8.61 -16.46
CA ASP A 101 0.00 9.29 -17.42
C ASP A 101 1.46 9.04 -17.08
N PHE A 102 1.81 9.08 -15.77
CA PHE A 102 3.13 8.72 -15.30
C PHE A 102 3.50 7.27 -15.64
N MET A 103 2.59 6.31 -15.38
CA MET A 103 2.81 4.89 -15.67
C MET A 103 2.91 4.62 -17.18
N GLU A 104 2.17 5.37 -18.02
CA GLU A 104 2.26 5.26 -19.47
C GLU A 104 3.61 5.77 -20.00
N ALA A 105 4.14 6.84 -19.42
CA ALA A 105 5.46 7.38 -19.76
C ALA A 105 6.63 6.51 -19.25
N HIS A 106 6.40 5.67 -18.23
CA HIS A 106 7.43 4.86 -17.57
C HIS A 106 7.03 3.37 -17.54
N LYS A 107 7.28 2.66 -18.65
CA LYS A 107 6.90 1.24 -18.80
C LYS A 107 7.65 0.28 -17.88
N ASP A 108 8.76 0.70 -17.34
CA ASP A 108 9.58 0.00 -16.33
C ASP A 108 9.02 0.08 -14.90
N VAL A 109 7.99 0.92 -14.67
CA VAL A 109 7.32 1.05 -13.36
C VAL A 109 6.18 0.05 -13.26
N GLY A 110 6.21 -0.79 -12.21
CA GLY A 110 5.16 -1.79 -11.91
C GLY A 110 4.19 -1.38 -10.82
N HIS A 111 4.60 -0.47 -9.93
CA HIS A 111 3.80 0.03 -8.83
C HIS A 111 4.14 1.49 -8.53
N VAL A 112 3.12 2.35 -8.43
CA VAL A 112 3.28 3.74 -8.02
C VAL A 112 2.34 4.07 -6.84
N MET A 113 2.83 4.85 -5.88
CA MET A 113 2.07 5.40 -4.76
C MET A 113 2.19 6.92 -4.77
N PRO A 114 1.08 7.67 -4.70
CA PRO A 114 1.10 9.14 -4.57
C PRO A 114 1.62 9.57 -3.19
N LYS A 115 1.78 10.88 -2.98
CA LYS A 115 2.00 11.46 -1.66
C LYS A 115 0.77 11.17 -0.78
N ILE A 116 0.99 10.58 0.39
CA ILE A 116 -0.07 10.33 1.37
C ILE A 116 0.08 11.35 2.50
N VAL A 117 -1.03 12.02 2.82
CA VAL A 117 -1.11 13.03 3.87
C VAL A 117 -2.22 12.70 4.87
N ASN A 118 -2.10 13.19 6.11
CA ASN A 118 -3.16 13.11 7.10
C ASN A 118 -4.23 14.19 6.85
N GLN A 119 -5.24 14.30 7.72
CA GLN A 119 -6.32 15.28 7.60
C GLN A 119 -5.80 16.74 7.68
N GLU A 120 -4.72 16.97 8.39
CA GLU A 120 -4.05 18.25 8.56
C GLU A 120 -3.13 18.61 7.37
N GLY A 121 -2.99 17.72 6.38
CA GLY A 121 -2.11 17.91 5.23
C GLY A 121 -0.64 17.55 5.47
N GLU A 122 -0.32 16.95 6.62
CA GLU A 122 1.04 16.53 6.94
C GLU A 122 1.38 15.19 6.28
N VAL A 123 2.62 15.06 5.79
CA VAL A 123 3.10 13.85 5.13
C VAL A 123 3.10 12.65 6.08
N GLN A 124 2.44 11.58 5.66
CA GLN A 124 2.59 10.27 6.28
C GLN A 124 3.79 9.55 5.65
N TYR A 125 4.80 9.22 6.47
CA TYR A 125 6.04 8.58 6.01
C TYR A 125 5.83 7.10 5.69
N LEU A 126 5.18 6.82 4.56
CA LEU A 126 4.76 5.49 4.14
C LEU A 126 5.68 4.81 3.11
N CYS A 127 6.75 5.52 2.71
CA CYS A 127 7.88 4.94 1.98
C CYS A 127 8.89 4.37 2.97
N LYS A 128 9.32 3.14 2.79
CA LYS A 128 10.19 2.48 3.77
C LYS A 128 11.22 1.58 3.10
N LEU A 129 12.25 1.25 3.83
CA LEU A 129 13.16 0.17 3.49
C LEU A 129 12.49 -1.20 3.66
N VAL A 130 13.03 -2.24 3.05
CA VAL A 130 12.61 -3.61 3.37
C VAL A 130 12.97 -3.91 4.83
N PRO A 131 12.00 -4.30 5.67
CA PRO A 131 12.20 -4.39 7.11
C PRO A 131 13.09 -5.58 7.53
N SER A 132 13.81 -5.38 8.61
CA SER A 132 14.43 -6.44 9.40
C SER A 132 13.50 -6.87 10.55
N PRO A 133 13.76 -8.01 11.21
CA PRO A 133 13.01 -8.41 12.42
C PRO A 133 13.03 -7.34 13.52
N SER A 134 14.13 -6.59 13.63
CA SER A 134 14.23 -5.47 14.58
C SER A 134 13.28 -4.33 14.24
N ASP A 135 12.98 -4.09 12.96
CA ASP A 135 12.10 -3.01 12.53
C ASP A 135 10.62 -3.28 12.81
N LEU A 136 10.18 -4.52 12.69
CA LEU A 136 8.77 -4.89 12.82
C LEU A 136 8.41 -5.52 14.18
N ILE A 137 9.32 -6.29 14.78
CA ILE A 137 9.04 -7.05 15.99
C ILE A 137 9.69 -6.39 17.21
N PHE A 138 11.01 -6.25 17.21
CA PHE A 138 11.71 -5.86 18.43
C PHE A 138 11.45 -4.42 18.87
N LYS A 139 11.31 -3.47 17.91
CA LYS A 139 11.02 -2.06 18.25
C LYS A 139 9.71 -1.87 19.03
N ARG A 140 8.77 -2.79 18.90
CA ARG A 140 7.51 -2.73 19.64
C ARG A 140 7.70 -2.98 21.14
N PHE A 141 8.76 -3.69 21.51
CA PHE A 141 9.10 -4.05 22.90
C PHE A 141 10.24 -3.22 23.48
N LEU A 142 10.89 -2.36 22.68
CA LEU A 142 12.00 -1.52 23.13
C LEU A 142 11.51 -0.13 23.54
N PRO A 143 12.17 0.51 24.53
CA PRO A 143 11.90 1.90 24.90
C PRO A 143 12.02 2.83 23.67
N LYS A 144 11.13 3.82 23.57
CA LYS A 144 11.06 4.76 22.43
C LYS A 144 12.38 5.50 22.16
N SER A 145 13.21 5.70 23.18
CA SER A 145 14.53 6.35 23.06
C SER A 145 15.51 5.58 22.17
N PHE A 146 15.50 4.25 22.22
CA PHE A 146 16.38 3.40 21.42
C PHE A 146 15.93 3.22 19.97
N SER A 147 14.67 3.55 19.67
CA SER A 147 14.07 3.29 18.35
C SER A 147 14.09 4.49 17.40
N LYS A 148 14.30 5.75 17.88
CA LYS A 148 14.15 6.97 17.07
C LYS A 148 15.03 6.99 15.82
N ASN A 149 16.34 6.81 15.96
CA ASN A 149 17.27 6.89 14.81
C ASN A 149 17.06 5.76 13.80
N SER A 150 16.74 4.55 14.28
CA SER A 150 16.44 3.42 13.42
C SER A 150 15.11 3.60 12.69
N ALA A 151 14.08 4.13 13.37
CA ALA A 151 12.78 4.46 12.76
C ALA A 151 12.93 5.57 11.71
N TYR A 152 13.72 6.61 11.99
CA TYR A 152 14.01 7.70 11.07
C TYR A 152 14.59 7.22 9.75
N LYS A 153 15.61 6.34 9.82
CA LYS A 153 16.21 5.72 8.64
C LYS A 153 15.25 4.77 7.93
N PHE A 154 14.58 3.88 8.68
CA PHE A 154 13.67 2.88 8.13
C PHE A 154 12.50 3.50 7.37
N GLN A 155 11.91 4.58 7.90
CA GLN A 155 10.81 5.32 7.29
C GLN A 155 11.27 6.40 6.30
N LEU A 156 12.53 6.42 5.91
CA LEU A 156 13.12 7.37 4.96
C LEU A 156 12.80 8.84 5.29
N LYS A 157 12.64 9.19 6.58
CA LYS A 157 12.28 10.56 7.03
C LYS A 157 13.32 11.62 6.72
N PHE A 158 14.53 11.21 6.32
CA PHE A 158 15.60 12.10 5.88
C PHE A 158 15.43 12.52 4.41
N ALA A 159 14.62 11.80 3.64
CA ALA A 159 14.43 12.04 2.22
C ALA A 159 13.49 13.23 1.97
N ASP A 160 13.64 13.84 0.80
CA ASP A 160 12.77 14.91 0.33
C ASP A 160 11.48 14.32 -0.26
N TYR A 161 10.39 14.39 0.51
CA TYR A 161 9.08 13.85 0.10
C TYR A 161 8.36 14.73 -0.94
N ASP A 162 8.99 15.80 -1.43
CA ASP A 162 8.52 16.55 -2.60
C ASP A 162 9.17 16.07 -3.90
N LYS A 163 10.07 15.07 -3.82
CA LYS A 163 10.72 14.44 -4.97
C LYS A 163 10.28 12.99 -5.15
N GLU A 164 10.32 12.54 -6.41
CA GLU A 164 10.14 11.14 -6.77
C GLU A 164 11.20 10.26 -6.11
N MET A 165 10.78 9.11 -5.60
CA MET A 165 11.68 8.14 -4.97
C MET A 165 11.41 6.73 -5.47
N ASP A 166 12.46 6.00 -5.76
CA ASP A 166 12.42 4.57 -6.10
C ASP A 166 12.70 3.76 -4.82
N VAL A 167 11.68 3.11 -4.28
CA VAL A 167 11.75 2.50 -2.94
C VAL A 167 11.14 1.10 -2.91
N PRO A 168 11.74 0.15 -2.16
CA PRO A 168 11.35 -1.26 -2.18
C PRO A 168 10.12 -1.59 -1.33
N TYR A 169 9.58 -0.62 -0.57
CA TYR A 169 8.37 -0.79 0.21
C TYR A 169 7.52 0.48 0.18
N LEU A 170 6.35 0.37 -0.43
CA LEU A 170 5.27 1.35 -0.44
C LEU A 170 4.07 0.79 0.32
N SER A 171 3.40 1.62 1.13
CA SER A 171 2.26 1.19 1.95
C SER A 171 1.07 0.75 1.12
N GLY A 172 0.33 -0.21 1.66
CA GLY A 172 -0.87 -0.79 1.05
C GLY A 172 -2.09 0.11 0.97
N CYS A 173 -2.07 1.32 1.55
CA CYS A 173 -3.28 2.15 1.61
C CYS A 173 -3.75 2.65 0.23
N PHE A 174 -2.82 2.96 -0.67
CA PHE A 174 -3.09 3.32 -2.07
C PHE A 174 -2.00 2.71 -2.95
N MET A 175 -2.35 1.74 -3.79
CA MET A 175 -1.40 1.06 -4.66
C MET A 175 -1.90 1.10 -6.11
N PHE A 176 -1.22 1.83 -6.99
CA PHE A 176 -1.53 1.85 -8.41
C PHE A 176 -0.59 0.88 -9.12
N PHE A 177 -1.13 -0.22 -9.60
CA PHE A 177 -0.39 -1.32 -10.20
C PHE A 177 -0.51 -1.37 -11.72
N ARG A 178 0.58 -1.72 -12.38
CA ARG A 178 0.56 -2.32 -13.72
C ARG A 178 0.16 -3.78 -13.59
N MET A 179 -0.91 -4.22 -14.28
CA MET A 179 -1.43 -5.59 -14.13
C MET A 179 -0.43 -6.66 -14.58
N GLU A 180 0.39 -6.37 -15.59
CA GLU A 180 1.50 -7.26 -15.99
C GLU A 180 2.47 -7.55 -14.82
N ALA A 181 2.83 -6.53 -14.04
CA ALA A 181 3.69 -6.69 -12.87
C ALA A 181 2.99 -7.53 -11.77
N VAL A 182 1.70 -7.31 -11.54
CA VAL A 182 0.89 -8.11 -10.60
C VAL A 182 0.83 -9.56 -11.02
N GLN A 183 0.55 -9.83 -12.30
CA GLN A 183 0.49 -11.20 -12.84
C GLN A 183 1.84 -11.91 -12.72
N LYS A 184 2.94 -11.22 -13.02
CA LYS A 184 4.30 -11.77 -12.89
C LYS A 184 4.62 -12.24 -11.47
N VAL A 185 4.16 -11.52 -10.46
CA VAL A 185 4.38 -11.88 -9.05
C VAL A 185 3.20 -12.66 -8.44
N LYS A 186 2.14 -12.94 -9.20
CA LYS A 186 0.94 -13.70 -8.79
C LYS A 186 0.14 -13.02 -7.68
N GLY A 187 0.04 -11.67 -7.72
CA GLY A 187 -0.74 -10.91 -6.73
C GLY A 187 -0.18 -10.92 -5.31
N PHE A 188 -1.04 -10.64 -4.34
CA PHE A 188 -0.71 -10.73 -2.92
C PHE A 188 -0.51 -12.19 -2.48
N ASP A 189 0.35 -12.40 -1.50
CA ASP A 189 0.54 -13.71 -0.86
C ASP A 189 -0.58 -13.93 0.18
N GLU A 190 -1.54 -14.77 -0.14
CA GLU A 190 -2.76 -15.02 0.66
C GLU A 190 -2.50 -15.67 2.02
N ARG A 191 -1.26 -16.10 2.30
CA ARG A 191 -0.87 -16.57 3.64
C ARG A 191 -0.90 -15.46 4.69
N PHE A 192 -0.84 -14.18 4.25
CA PHE A 192 -0.93 -13.01 5.12
C PHE A 192 -2.38 -12.53 5.20
N PHE A 193 -3.01 -12.75 6.33
CA PHE A 193 -4.37 -12.27 6.56
C PHE A 193 -4.43 -10.73 6.55
N MET A 194 -3.49 -10.09 7.24
CA MET A 194 -3.32 -8.63 7.32
C MET A 194 -1.93 -8.33 7.87
N TYR A 195 -1.20 -7.38 7.24
CA TYR A 195 0.21 -7.15 7.50
C TYR A 195 1.07 -8.42 7.33
N PRO A 196 2.16 -8.49 6.64
CA PRO A 196 2.83 -7.47 5.80
C PRO A 196 2.64 -7.78 4.29
N GLU A 197 1.43 -8.00 3.83
CA GLU A 197 1.13 -8.33 2.43
C GLU A 197 1.58 -7.22 1.47
N ASP A 198 1.50 -5.95 1.91
CA ASP A 198 1.96 -4.78 1.14
C ASP A 198 3.48 -4.75 1.00
N ILE A 199 4.20 -5.09 2.06
CA ILE A 199 5.68 -5.24 2.03
C ILE A 199 6.05 -6.35 1.04
N ASP A 200 5.38 -7.49 1.13
CA ASP A 200 5.68 -8.67 0.34
C ASP A 200 5.45 -8.43 -1.16
N ILE A 201 4.30 -7.87 -1.53
CA ILE A 201 3.99 -7.63 -2.94
C ILE A 201 4.88 -6.53 -3.52
N THR A 202 5.10 -5.42 -2.80
CA THR A 202 5.97 -4.35 -3.28
C THR A 202 7.39 -4.87 -3.50
N ARG A 203 7.94 -5.62 -2.53
CA ARG A 203 9.25 -6.23 -2.63
C ARG A 203 9.37 -7.19 -3.83
N ARG A 204 8.36 -8.03 -4.09
CA ARG A 204 8.36 -8.95 -5.24
C ARG A 204 8.27 -8.21 -6.58
N ILE A 205 7.50 -7.13 -6.65
CA ILE A 205 7.44 -6.28 -7.84
C ILE A 205 8.77 -5.55 -8.04
N HIS A 206 9.37 -4.99 -6.97
CA HIS A 206 10.63 -4.25 -7.01
C HIS A 206 11.80 -5.05 -7.59
N LYS A 207 11.70 -6.37 -7.58
CA LYS A 207 12.70 -7.26 -8.19
C LYS A 207 12.72 -7.18 -9.73
N PHE A 208 11.61 -6.82 -10.35
CA PHE A 208 11.44 -6.88 -11.82
C PHE A 208 11.07 -5.54 -12.43
N TYR A 209 10.48 -4.65 -11.64
CA TYR A 209 9.98 -3.33 -12.02
C TYR A 209 10.37 -2.32 -10.96
N ARG A 210 10.44 -1.05 -11.34
CA ARG A 210 10.54 0.03 -10.36
C ARG A 210 9.24 0.14 -9.56
N THR A 211 9.39 0.47 -8.28
CA THR A 211 8.28 0.79 -7.37
C THR A 211 8.49 2.23 -6.88
N VAL A 212 7.60 3.12 -7.27
CA VAL A 212 7.86 4.57 -7.25
C VAL A 212 6.89 5.28 -6.31
N TYR A 213 7.43 6.14 -5.46
CA TYR A 213 6.68 7.19 -4.79
C TYR A 213 6.67 8.43 -5.68
N TYR A 214 5.46 8.94 -5.99
CA TYR A 214 5.25 10.03 -6.93
C TYR A 214 4.50 11.19 -6.27
N PRO A 215 5.17 12.30 -5.88
CA PRO A 215 4.59 13.35 -5.05
C PRO A 215 3.84 14.45 -5.80
N LYS A 216 3.69 14.36 -7.14
CA LYS A 216 2.99 15.38 -7.93
C LYS A 216 1.50 15.49 -7.63
N VAL A 217 0.92 14.42 -7.06
CA VAL A 217 -0.44 14.37 -6.55
C VAL A 217 -0.43 13.75 -5.16
N PHE A 218 -1.46 14.05 -4.37
CA PHE A 218 -1.56 13.54 -3.01
C PHE A 218 -2.96 12.98 -2.70
N VAL A 219 -2.99 12.12 -1.69
CA VAL A 219 -4.19 11.46 -1.20
C VAL A 219 -4.27 11.67 0.31
N TYR A 220 -5.43 12.06 0.81
CA TYR A 220 -5.71 12.08 2.24
C TYR A 220 -6.02 10.68 2.74
N HIS A 221 -5.33 10.26 3.78
CA HIS A 221 -5.59 9.03 4.49
C HIS A 221 -6.12 9.37 5.87
N LEU A 222 -7.41 9.18 6.05
CA LEU A 222 -8.19 9.66 7.19
C LEU A 222 -8.01 8.79 8.45
N HIS A 223 -6.93 8.05 8.49
CA HIS A 223 -6.61 6.97 9.40
C HIS A 223 -6.87 7.30 10.87
N ALA A 224 -7.79 6.57 11.46
CA ALA A 224 -7.79 6.33 12.89
C ALA A 224 -6.95 5.07 13.15
N ALA A 225 -5.90 5.16 13.98
CA ALA A 225 -4.95 4.08 14.26
C ALA A 225 -5.58 2.88 15.02
N GLU A 226 -6.71 2.35 14.54
CA GLU A 226 -7.52 1.32 15.19
C GLU A 226 -6.77 -0.01 15.37
N SER A 227 -5.81 -0.32 14.50
CA SER A 227 -5.06 -1.58 14.53
C SER A 227 -4.15 -1.74 15.75
N TYR A 228 -3.88 -0.67 16.50
CA TYR A 228 -3.00 -0.71 17.68
C TYR A 228 -3.71 -1.10 18.97
N HIS A 229 -5.05 -1.11 19.02
CA HIS A 229 -5.83 -1.26 20.25
C HIS A 229 -6.40 -2.65 20.52
N SER A 230 -6.35 -3.58 19.56
CA SER A 230 -6.89 -4.94 19.72
C SER A 230 -5.80 -5.99 19.98
N LYS A 231 -5.90 -6.71 21.12
CA LYS A 231 -5.03 -7.86 21.41
C LYS A 231 -5.11 -8.95 20.31
N LYS A 232 -6.31 -9.14 19.71
CA LYS A 232 -6.53 -10.08 18.61
C LYS A 232 -5.73 -9.66 17.37
N MET A 233 -5.79 -8.37 17.00
CA MET A 233 -5.02 -7.85 15.86
C MET A 233 -3.51 -7.86 16.10
N LEU A 234 -3.08 -7.64 17.35
CA LEU A 234 -1.67 -7.82 17.71
C LEU A 234 -1.19 -9.25 17.46
N LYS A 235 -1.97 -10.27 17.87
CA LYS A 235 -1.65 -11.69 17.64
C LYS A 235 -1.55 -11.98 16.13
N VAL A 236 -2.52 -11.52 15.34
CA VAL A 236 -2.51 -11.66 13.88
C VAL A 236 -1.27 -11.01 13.27
N HIS A 237 -0.96 -9.78 13.68
CA HIS A 237 0.24 -9.09 13.23
C HIS A 237 1.52 -9.88 13.52
N MET A 238 1.70 -10.35 14.76
CA MET A 238 2.88 -11.13 15.15
C MET A 238 2.99 -12.45 14.36
N GLN A 239 1.89 -13.18 14.19
CA GLN A 239 1.87 -14.42 13.41
C GLN A 239 2.27 -14.17 11.94
N ASN A 240 1.78 -13.10 11.33
CA ASN A 240 2.09 -12.77 9.95
C ASN A 240 3.52 -12.24 9.79
N MET A 241 4.08 -11.53 10.79
CA MET A 241 5.51 -11.18 10.80
C MET A 241 6.40 -12.43 10.85
N ILE A 242 6.04 -13.42 11.66
CA ILE A 242 6.76 -14.70 11.70
C ILE A 242 6.69 -15.38 10.33
N LYS A 243 5.51 -15.47 9.70
CA LYS A 243 5.38 -16.02 8.33
C LYS A 243 6.24 -15.26 7.31
N TYR A 244 6.28 -13.94 7.42
CA TYR A 244 7.10 -13.10 6.53
C TYR A 244 8.59 -13.41 6.66
N PHE A 245 9.11 -13.45 7.89
CA PHE A 245 10.53 -13.75 8.09
C PHE A 245 10.88 -15.21 7.84
N ASN A 246 9.94 -16.15 8.01
CA ASN A 246 10.13 -17.53 7.56
C ASN A 246 10.20 -17.66 6.03
N LYS A 247 9.50 -16.78 5.30
CA LYS A 247 9.57 -16.71 3.83
C LYS A 247 10.87 -16.08 3.34
N TRP A 248 11.28 -14.97 3.96
CA TRP A 248 12.34 -14.10 3.42
C TRP A 248 13.68 -14.21 4.16
N GLY A 249 13.71 -14.88 5.29
CA GLY A 249 14.88 -14.99 6.15
C GLY A 249 14.91 -14.01 7.31
N TRP A 250 15.26 -14.52 8.47
CA TRP A 250 15.36 -13.75 9.71
C TRP A 250 16.61 -12.89 9.77
N ILE A 251 17.77 -13.52 9.51
CA ILE A 251 19.10 -12.90 9.63
C ILE A 251 19.72 -12.72 8.24
N PHE A 252 19.74 -13.78 7.46
CA PHE A 252 20.35 -13.79 6.13
C PHE A 252 19.31 -13.54 5.06
N ASP A 253 19.29 -12.31 4.52
CA ASP A 253 18.44 -11.86 3.45
C ASP A 253 19.25 -10.92 2.56
N SER A 254 19.89 -11.49 1.54
CA SER A 254 20.77 -10.76 0.62
C SER A 254 19.99 -9.73 -0.21
N GLU A 255 18.78 -10.07 -0.64
CA GLU A 255 17.92 -9.18 -1.43
C GLU A 255 17.50 -7.94 -0.61
N ARG A 256 17.11 -8.12 0.67
CA ARG A 256 16.86 -7.00 1.58
C ARG A 256 18.07 -6.08 1.71
N LYS A 257 19.26 -6.67 1.90
CA LYS A 257 20.50 -5.89 2.02
C LYS A 257 20.81 -5.10 0.76
N GLN A 258 20.63 -5.72 -0.40
CA GLN A 258 20.84 -5.10 -1.70
C GLN A 258 19.86 -3.95 -1.92
N PHE A 259 18.55 -4.19 -1.86
CA PHE A 259 17.52 -3.17 -2.08
C PHE A 259 17.67 -1.97 -1.14
N ASN A 260 17.90 -2.25 0.15
CA ASN A 260 18.09 -1.18 1.13
C ASN A 260 19.36 -0.36 0.87
N LYS A 261 20.44 -1.01 0.44
CA LYS A 261 21.68 -0.33 0.09
C LYS A 261 21.48 0.59 -1.13
N GLU A 262 20.90 0.07 -2.21
CA GLU A 262 20.63 0.81 -3.43
C GLU A 262 19.71 2.02 -3.18
N THR A 263 18.63 1.82 -2.41
CA THR A 263 17.72 2.91 -2.01
C THR A 263 18.44 3.99 -1.23
N LEU A 264 19.27 3.63 -0.25
CA LEU A 264 20.01 4.59 0.57
C LEU A 264 21.09 5.33 -0.21
N GLU A 265 21.68 4.71 -1.22
CA GLU A 265 22.65 5.32 -2.12
C GLU A 265 21.96 6.31 -3.08
N LYS A 266 20.84 5.90 -3.70
CA LYS A 266 20.03 6.79 -4.56
C LYS A 266 19.51 8.03 -3.82
N LEU A 267 19.15 7.88 -2.53
CA LEU A 267 18.65 8.97 -1.68
C LEU A 267 19.75 9.74 -0.94
N ASP A 268 21.02 9.50 -1.28
CA ASP A 268 22.22 10.19 -0.72
C ASP A 268 22.27 10.25 0.83
N TYR A 269 21.79 9.17 1.47
CA TYR A 269 21.68 9.10 2.93
C TYR A 269 22.99 9.44 3.68
N LYS A 270 24.16 9.05 3.13
CA LYS A 270 25.45 9.25 3.79
C LYS A 270 25.80 10.74 3.94
N ASN A 271 25.51 11.56 2.93
CA ASN A 271 25.81 12.98 2.94
C ASN A 271 24.78 13.75 3.77
N LEU A 272 23.50 13.41 3.66
CA LEU A 272 22.44 14.00 4.48
C LEU A 272 22.66 13.77 5.98
N LYS A 273 23.16 12.60 6.37
CA LYS A 273 23.53 12.31 7.77
C LYS A 273 24.70 13.15 8.28
N LYS A 274 25.65 13.53 7.42
CA LYS A 274 26.80 14.39 7.80
C LYS A 274 26.38 15.86 7.95
N GLY A 275 25.44 16.35 7.09
CA GLY A 275 24.96 17.74 7.11
C GLY A 275 24.02 18.06 8.27
N GLY A 276 23.32 17.08 8.84
CA GLY A 276 22.39 17.26 9.96
C GLY A 276 23.03 17.23 11.37
N ARG A 277 24.36 17.26 11.47
CA ARG A 277 25.11 17.34 12.72
C ARG A 277 25.69 18.77 12.98
N LYS A 278 25.00 19.79 12.48
CA LYS A 278 25.32 21.19 12.85
C LYS A 278 24.29 21.71 13.85
#